data_e54c2a07bdd114ca31d2e9225b384bcd
#
_entry.id   e54c2a07bdd114ca31d2e9225b384bcd
#
_cell.length_a   1.000
_cell.length_b   1.000
_cell.length_c   1.000
_cell.angle_alpha   90.00
_cell.angle_beta   90.00
_cell.angle_gamma   90.00
#
_symmetry.space_group_name_H-M   'P 1'
#
loop_
_entity.id
_entity.type
_entity.pdbx_description
1 polymer ?
#
loop_
_entity_poly.entity_id
_entity_poly.type
_entity_poly.pdbx_seq_one_letter_code
_entity_poly.pdbx_strand_id
1 'polypeptide(L)'
;LKRLDRIACMSNYPAAEFYNEYVSKSKPVVLQNLQRKDQWMLQGLITDLNLVRDIYGDTPVPVERGVANVAYGNMGDEGGMIKQSETSYSLLSTFLDEYFAADETEEKKTGQTTTGTSIGYISQHSLLHQLPSLQHRFTVPQFCFGRVSAVNAWLGTQGTITHLHTDDAENLLCQVAGYKLVHLYPPSVSNFVYSETRGGNGSVNAFSPVLCENVDAAKYPDFEKAMREGIQLILAPGETLFIPRGWWHYVRALTPSFSVNFWF
;
A
#
# COMPACT_ATOMS: atom_id res chain seq x y z
N LEU A 1 9.01 18.53 6.30
CA LEU A 1 9.05 17.08 6.08
C LEU A 1 10.49 16.64 5.81
N LYS A 2 10.92 15.57 6.49
CA LYS A 2 12.26 15.00 6.31
C LYS A 2 12.34 14.24 4.99
N ARG A 3 13.53 14.23 4.38
CA ARG A 3 13.79 13.45 3.17
C ARG A 3 14.23 12.04 3.55
N LEU A 4 13.69 11.06 2.86
CA LEU A 4 14.07 9.66 3.05
C LEU A 4 15.29 9.32 2.17
N ASP A 5 16.22 8.54 2.70
CA ASP A 5 17.34 8.01 1.95
C ASP A 5 16.84 7.06 0.84
N ARG A 6 17.46 7.18 -0.33
CA ARG A 6 17.28 6.23 -1.44
C ARG A 6 18.62 5.60 -1.73
N ILE A 7 18.71 4.30 -1.60
CA ILE A 7 19.93 3.55 -1.90
C ILE A 7 19.73 2.67 -3.12
N ALA A 8 20.67 2.71 -4.04
CA ALA A 8 20.69 1.80 -5.16
C ALA A 8 21.13 0.42 -4.66
N CYS A 9 20.20 -0.52 -4.58
CA CYS A 9 20.54 -1.91 -4.38
C CYS A 9 21.13 -2.45 -5.68
N MET A 10 22.44 -2.39 -5.81
CA MET A 10 23.14 -3.21 -6.78
C MET A 10 22.96 -4.68 -6.38
N SER A 11 23.14 -5.60 -7.32
CA SER A 11 22.99 -7.05 -7.11
C SER A 11 23.82 -7.61 -5.94
N ASN A 12 24.68 -6.82 -5.34
CA ASN A 12 25.64 -7.20 -4.30
C ASN A 12 25.51 -6.36 -3.02
N TYR A 13 24.39 -5.62 -2.79
CA TYR A 13 24.25 -4.91 -1.52
C TYR A 13 24.16 -5.93 -0.37
N PRO A 14 25.07 -5.89 0.62
CA PRO A 14 25.16 -6.94 1.63
C PRO A 14 23.96 -6.91 2.57
N ALA A 15 23.32 -8.07 2.78
CA ALA A 15 22.19 -8.19 3.71
C ALA A 15 22.58 -7.77 5.13
N ALA A 16 23.80 -8.09 5.57
CA ALA A 16 24.32 -7.69 6.89
C ALA A 16 24.42 -6.16 7.04
N GLU A 17 24.81 -5.45 5.99
CA GLU A 17 24.86 -3.99 5.99
C GLU A 17 23.45 -3.39 6.08
N PHE A 18 22.50 -3.91 5.31
CA PHE A 18 21.10 -3.51 5.41
C PHE A 18 20.57 -3.71 6.81
N TYR A 19 20.83 -4.87 7.42
CA TYR A 19 20.41 -5.15 8.79
C TYR A 19 20.99 -4.12 9.76
N ASN A 20 22.29 -3.89 9.71
CA ASN A 20 23.00 -3.02 10.64
C ASN A 20 22.62 -1.54 10.47
N GLU A 21 22.38 -1.08 9.24
CA GLU A 21 22.11 0.34 8.97
C GLU A 21 20.64 0.72 9.05
N TYR A 22 19.71 -0.22 8.81
CA TYR A 22 18.29 0.10 8.72
C TYR A 22 17.44 -0.71 9.68
N VAL A 23 17.53 -2.04 9.66
CA VAL A 23 16.64 -2.89 10.48
C VAL A 23 16.94 -2.71 11.97
N SER A 24 18.19 -2.88 12.39
CA SER A 24 18.59 -2.76 13.80
C SER A 24 18.41 -1.35 14.37
N LYS A 25 18.38 -0.34 13.50
CA LYS A 25 18.18 1.08 13.86
C LYS A 25 16.73 1.53 13.70
N SER A 26 15.84 0.63 13.29
CA SER A 26 14.43 0.97 12.98
C SER A 26 14.33 2.19 12.05
N LYS A 27 15.14 2.22 10.99
CA LYS A 27 15.25 3.36 10.07
C LYS A 27 14.63 3.01 8.71
N PRO A 28 13.59 3.70 8.25
CA PRO A 28 13.01 3.45 6.93
C PRO A 28 13.96 3.88 5.81
N VAL A 29 13.85 3.22 4.67
CA VAL A 29 14.66 3.51 3.48
C VAL A 29 13.97 3.02 2.21
N VAL A 30 14.21 3.70 1.08
CA VAL A 30 13.82 3.21 -0.25
C VAL A 30 15.00 2.49 -0.89
N LEU A 31 14.76 1.25 -1.28
CA LEU A 31 15.67 0.40 -2.03
C LEU A 31 15.34 0.51 -3.51
N GLN A 32 16.30 0.92 -4.32
CA GLN A 32 16.13 1.01 -5.77
C GLN A 32 16.82 -0.18 -6.44
N ASN A 33 16.22 -0.71 -7.49
CA ASN A 33 16.75 -1.85 -8.26
C ASN A 33 16.98 -3.14 -7.42
N LEU A 34 16.24 -3.29 -6.33
CA LEU A 34 16.28 -4.48 -5.48
C LEU A 34 15.99 -5.74 -6.30
N GLN A 35 15.17 -5.59 -7.31
CA GLN A 35 14.77 -6.68 -8.17
C GLN A 35 15.27 -6.37 -9.58
N ARG A 36 16.04 -7.29 -10.12
CA ARG A 36 16.46 -7.23 -11.52
C ARG A 36 15.25 -7.17 -12.42
N LYS A 37 15.32 -6.38 -13.49
CA LYS A 37 14.24 -6.23 -14.49
C LYS A 37 13.75 -7.59 -15.03
N ASP A 38 14.61 -8.58 -15.07
CA ASP A 38 14.36 -9.93 -15.52
C ASP A 38 13.63 -10.83 -14.47
N GLN A 39 13.62 -10.46 -13.19
CA GLN A 39 12.92 -11.21 -12.12
C GLN A 39 11.50 -10.67 -11.87
N TRP A 40 11.22 -9.41 -12.24
CA TRP A 40 9.88 -8.83 -12.21
C TRP A 40 9.15 -8.96 -13.56
N MET A 41 9.08 -10.18 -14.07
CA MET A 41 8.23 -10.46 -15.25
C MET A 41 6.74 -10.10 -15.00
N LEU A 42 6.35 -9.84 -13.76
CA LEU A 42 5.03 -9.28 -13.44
C LEU A 42 4.82 -7.85 -13.93
N GLN A 43 5.87 -7.06 -14.10
CA GLN A 43 5.69 -5.75 -14.74
C GLN A 43 5.06 -5.91 -16.13
N GLY A 44 5.51 -6.89 -16.93
CA GLY A 44 4.90 -7.21 -18.23
C GLY A 44 3.49 -7.81 -18.08
N LEU A 45 3.27 -8.69 -17.10
CA LEU A 45 1.98 -9.34 -16.91
C LEU A 45 0.91 -8.40 -16.34
N ILE A 46 1.29 -7.44 -15.49
CA ILE A 46 0.35 -6.51 -14.86
C ILE A 46 0.18 -5.23 -15.67
N THR A 47 1.12 -4.90 -16.53
CA THR A 47 0.91 -3.89 -17.58
C THR A 47 0.03 -4.43 -18.72
N ASP A 48 -0.08 -5.76 -18.85
CA ASP A 48 -1.06 -6.39 -19.73
C ASP A 48 -2.19 -7.01 -18.88
N LEU A 49 -3.13 -6.17 -18.47
CA LEU A 49 -4.29 -6.60 -17.69
C LEU A 49 -5.18 -7.58 -18.46
N ASN A 50 -5.16 -7.56 -19.79
CA ASN A 50 -5.88 -8.54 -20.60
C ASN A 50 -5.28 -9.94 -20.40
N LEU A 51 -3.96 -10.05 -20.38
CA LEU A 51 -3.30 -11.33 -20.13
C LEU A 51 -3.60 -11.86 -18.71
N VAL A 52 -3.63 -10.98 -17.70
CA VAL A 52 -4.03 -11.35 -16.33
C VAL A 52 -5.47 -11.84 -16.29
N ARG A 53 -6.36 -11.14 -16.98
CA ARG A 53 -7.77 -11.49 -17.11
C ARG A 53 -7.95 -12.86 -17.78
N ASP A 54 -7.25 -13.10 -18.89
CA ASP A 54 -7.40 -14.33 -19.68
C ASP A 54 -6.86 -15.56 -18.93
N ILE A 55 -5.80 -15.39 -18.13
CA ILE A 55 -5.17 -16.52 -17.41
C ILE A 55 -5.80 -16.75 -16.05
N TYR A 56 -6.21 -15.68 -15.34
CA TYR A 56 -6.61 -15.74 -13.93
C TYR A 56 -7.99 -15.15 -13.65
N GLY A 57 -8.75 -14.82 -14.67
CA GLY A 57 -10.02 -14.12 -14.58
C GLY A 57 -11.07 -14.79 -13.69
N ASP A 58 -11.07 -16.11 -13.64
CA ASP A 58 -12.03 -16.90 -12.83
C ASP A 58 -11.65 -16.98 -11.34
N THR A 59 -10.56 -16.29 -10.93
CA THR A 59 -10.14 -16.29 -9.53
C THR A 59 -11.05 -15.39 -8.69
N PRO A 60 -11.69 -15.89 -7.62
CA PRO A 60 -12.47 -15.06 -6.73
C PRO A 60 -11.54 -14.22 -5.86
N VAL A 61 -11.80 -12.92 -5.80
CA VAL A 61 -11.02 -11.95 -5.03
C VAL A 61 -11.93 -11.07 -4.16
N PRO A 62 -11.52 -10.70 -2.95
CA PRO A 62 -12.22 -9.71 -2.16
C PRO A 62 -11.98 -8.32 -2.75
N VAL A 63 -13.03 -7.55 -2.96
CA VAL A 63 -12.96 -6.19 -3.49
C VAL A 63 -13.62 -5.24 -2.52
N GLU A 64 -12.87 -4.25 -2.06
CA GLU A 64 -13.38 -3.09 -1.36
C GLU A 64 -13.85 -2.06 -2.38
N ARG A 65 -15.10 -1.64 -2.28
CA ARG A 65 -15.73 -0.68 -3.19
C ARG A 65 -16.01 0.62 -2.48
N GLY A 66 -15.88 1.74 -3.19
CA GLY A 66 -16.21 3.02 -2.60
C GLY A 66 -15.96 4.20 -3.54
N VAL A 67 -15.74 5.39 -2.96
CA VAL A 67 -15.54 6.64 -3.69
C VAL A 67 -14.09 7.11 -3.54
N ALA A 68 -13.49 7.60 -4.61
CA ALA A 68 -12.12 8.09 -4.60
C ALA A 68 -11.88 9.16 -3.53
N ASN A 69 -10.68 9.14 -2.93
CA ASN A 69 -10.24 10.06 -1.87
C ASN A 69 -11.04 9.96 -0.54
N VAL A 70 -11.86 8.94 -0.39
CA VAL A 70 -12.43 8.56 0.89
C VAL A 70 -11.56 7.43 1.43
N ALA A 71 -11.06 7.62 2.63
CA ALA A 71 -10.19 6.64 3.24
C ALA A 71 -10.97 5.37 3.59
N TYR A 72 -10.40 4.20 3.29
CA TYR A 72 -10.98 2.88 3.53
C TYR A 72 -10.35 2.25 4.77
N GLY A 73 -11.16 1.65 5.58
CA GLY A 73 -10.78 0.95 6.79
C GLY A 73 -11.90 1.03 7.82
N ASN A 74 -12.07 -0.01 8.63
CA ASN A 74 -13.08 -0.12 9.68
C ASN A 74 -12.90 0.93 10.79
N MET A 75 -13.19 2.18 10.50
CA MET A 75 -13.27 3.26 11.48
C MET A 75 -14.72 3.64 11.62
N GLY A 76 -15.50 2.77 12.29
CA GLY A 76 -16.81 3.16 12.80
C GLY A 76 -16.60 4.10 13.96
N ASP A 77 -17.05 5.33 13.82
CA ASP A 77 -17.28 6.18 14.97
C ASP A 77 -18.40 7.19 14.69
N GLU A 78 -19.13 7.52 15.72
CA GLU A 78 -20.33 8.39 15.69
C GLU A 78 -20.04 9.86 15.36
N GLY A 79 -18.88 10.17 14.79
CA GLY A 79 -18.46 11.55 14.55
C GLY A 79 -17.81 11.89 13.22
N GLY A 80 -17.59 10.96 12.36
CA GLY A 80 -16.98 11.22 11.05
C GLY A 80 -17.23 10.06 10.10
N MET A 81 -18.19 10.20 9.18
CA MET A 81 -18.53 9.18 8.21
C MET A 81 -17.35 8.88 7.29
N ILE A 82 -16.51 7.94 7.70
CA ILE A 82 -15.82 7.10 6.76
C ILE A 82 -16.82 6.00 6.43
N LYS A 83 -17.47 6.08 5.29
CA LYS A 83 -18.29 4.98 4.80
C LYS A 83 -17.44 3.73 4.86
N GLN A 84 -17.88 2.72 5.63
CA GLN A 84 -17.31 1.39 5.55
C GLN A 84 -17.25 1.01 4.07
N SER A 85 -16.04 0.68 3.60
CA SER A 85 -15.93 0.03 2.31
C SER A 85 -16.72 -1.28 2.38
N GLU A 86 -17.63 -1.47 1.48
CA GLU A 86 -18.34 -2.72 1.36
C GLU A 86 -17.39 -3.72 0.71
N THR A 87 -16.88 -4.67 1.50
CA THR A 87 -16.08 -5.77 0.95
C THR A 87 -17.00 -6.83 0.40
N SER A 88 -16.89 -7.10 -0.88
CA SER A 88 -17.63 -8.17 -1.55
C SER A 88 -16.67 -9.03 -2.38
N TYR A 89 -17.03 -10.30 -2.60
CA TYR A 89 -16.26 -11.14 -3.51
C TYR A 89 -16.69 -10.91 -4.96
N SER A 90 -15.71 -10.87 -5.86
CA SER A 90 -15.90 -10.75 -7.30
C SER A 90 -14.91 -11.67 -8.02
N LEU A 91 -15.17 -12.01 -9.27
CA LEU A 91 -14.14 -12.63 -10.11
C LEU A 91 -13.09 -11.56 -10.47
N LEU A 92 -11.84 -11.96 -10.59
CA LEU A 92 -10.76 -11.06 -10.97
C LEU A 92 -11.03 -10.43 -12.35
N SER A 93 -11.57 -11.18 -13.31
CA SER A 93 -11.99 -10.64 -14.61
C SER A 93 -13.03 -9.53 -14.46
N THR A 94 -14.07 -9.75 -13.66
CA THR A 94 -15.10 -8.75 -13.40
C THR A 94 -14.52 -7.50 -12.75
N PHE A 95 -13.62 -7.65 -11.78
CA PHE A 95 -12.92 -6.54 -11.15
C PHE A 95 -12.08 -5.75 -12.16
N LEU A 96 -11.35 -6.44 -13.03
CA LEU A 96 -10.53 -5.78 -14.06
C LEU A 96 -11.40 -5.05 -15.09
N ASP A 97 -12.52 -5.65 -15.50
CA ASP A 97 -13.46 -5.02 -16.43
C ASP A 97 -14.13 -3.78 -15.84
N GLU A 98 -14.52 -3.84 -14.57
CA GLU A 98 -15.24 -2.77 -13.88
C GLU A 98 -14.33 -1.54 -13.62
N TYR A 99 -13.04 -1.78 -13.29
CA TYR A 99 -12.17 -0.72 -12.76
C TYR A 99 -10.95 -0.38 -13.63
N PHE A 100 -10.60 -1.23 -14.60
CA PHE A 100 -9.36 -1.07 -15.37
C PHE A 100 -9.59 -1.22 -16.89
N ALA A 101 -10.80 -1.56 -17.35
CA ALA A 101 -11.11 -1.51 -18.76
C ALA A 101 -10.96 -0.05 -19.24
N ALA A 102 -10.19 0.17 -20.28
CA ALA A 102 -10.00 1.50 -20.86
C ALA A 102 -11.34 2.10 -21.25
N ASP A 103 -11.67 3.22 -20.67
CA ASP A 103 -12.82 4.04 -21.04
C ASP A 103 -12.58 4.65 -22.44
N GLU A 104 -12.70 3.83 -23.50
CA GLU A 104 -12.68 4.35 -24.87
C GLU A 104 -13.97 5.10 -25.26
N THR A 105 -14.99 5.12 -24.38
CA THR A 105 -16.35 5.52 -24.82
C THR A 105 -16.97 6.72 -24.11
N GLU A 106 -16.52 7.17 -22.96
CA GLU A 106 -17.22 8.20 -22.17
C GLU A 106 -16.62 9.62 -22.23
N GLU A 107 -15.31 9.79 -22.34
CA GLU A 107 -14.68 11.12 -22.38
C GLU A 107 -15.03 11.94 -23.65
N LYS A 108 -15.52 11.29 -24.72
CA LYS A 108 -15.87 11.96 -25.96
C LYS A 108 -17.34 12.38 -26.08
N LYS A 109 -18.23 11.97 -25.17
CA LYS A 109 -19.67 12.18 -25.31
C LYS A 109 -20.34 13.22 -24.45
N THR A 110 -19.83 13.58 -23.28
CA THR A 110 -20.63 14.41 -22.36
C THR A 110 -19.95 15.64 -21.76
N GLY A 111 -18.63 15.79 -21.80
CA GLY A 111 -17.98 16.98 -21.21
C GLY A 111 -18.32 17.19 -19.72
N GLN A 112 -18.92 16.22 -19.05
CA GLN A 112 -19.23 16.24 -17.62
C GLN A 112 -18.18 15.46 -16.86
N THR A 113 -17.35 16.16 -16.13
CA THR A 113 -16.56 15.60 -15.02
C THR A 113 -17.52 14.96 -14.01
N THR A 114 -17.65 13.64 -14.04
CA THR A 114 -18.38 12.91 -13.00
C THR A 114 -17.64 13.09 -11.68
N THR A 115 -18.21 13.88 -10.79
CA THR A 115 -17.79 14.02 -9.40
C THR A 115 -18.06 12.70 -8.68
N GLY A 116 -17.05 11.85 -8.57
CA GLY A 116 -17.12 10.60 -7.81
C GLY A 116 -16.68 9.41 -8.63
N THR A 117 -15.38 9.33 -8.94
CA THR A 117 -14.80 8.12 -9.54
C THR A 117 -14.98 6.97 -8.55
N SER A 118 -15.76 5.95 -8.95
CA SER A 118 -15.87 4.70 -8.19
C SER A 118 -14.49 4.06 -8.10
N ILE A 119 -14.13 3.56 -6.94
CA ILE A 119 -12.87 2.85 -6.75
C ILE A 119 -13.10 1.40 -6.39
N GLY A 120 -12.19 0.57 -6.85
CA GLY A 120 -12.06 -0.82 -6.46
C GLY A 120 -10.66 -1.09 -5.90
N TYR A 121 -10.60 -1.82 -4.79
CA TYR A 121 -9.36 -2.14 -4.12
C TYR A 121 -9.33 -3.58 -3.64
N ILE A 122 -8.39 -4.36 -4.14
CA ILE A 122 -7.98 -5.64 -3.55
C ILE A 122 -6.87 -5.29 -2.57
N SER A 123 -7.22 -5.22 -1.28
CA SER A 123 -6.29 -4.83 -0.21
C SER A 123 -5.86 -6.03 0.61
N GLN A 124 -4.60 -6.05 1.02
CA GLN A 124 -4.00 -7.04 1.92
C GLN A 124 -4.40 -8.50 1.59
N HIS A 125 -4.44 -8.83 0.32
CA HIS A 125 -4.89 -10.14 -0.12
C HIS A 125 -3.73 -11.07 -0.48
N SER A 126 -3.81 -12.33 -0.04
CA SER A 126 -2.81 -13.37 -0.35
C SER A 126 -2.93 -13.91 -1.79
N LEU A 127 -3.08 -13.00 -2.76
CA LEU A 127 -3.31 -13.31 -4.18
C LEU A 127 -2.25 -14.26 -4.75
N LEU A 128 -1.00 -14.09 -4.36
CA LEU A 128 0.09 -14.94 -4.85
C LEU A 128 -0.01 -16.39 -4.38
N HIS A 129 -0.57 -16.63 -3.19
CA HIS A 129 -0.85 -17.99 -2.73
C HIS A 129 -2.03 -18.61 -3.47
N GLN A 130 -2.99 -17.79 -3.85
CA GLN A 130 -4.15 -18.21 -4.63
C GLN A 130 -3.79 -18.47 -6.11
N LEU A 131 -2.74 -17.82 -6.61
CA LEU A 131 -2.23 -17.93 -7.97
C LEU A 131 -0.79 -18.48 -7.98
N PRO A 132 -0.60 -19.82 -7.78
CA PRO A 132 0.75 -20.41 -7.61
C PRO A 132 1.69 -20.14 -8.77
N SER A 133 1.17 -20.03 -9.99
CA SER A 133 1.97 -19.71 -11.19
C SER A 133 2.55 -18.29 -11.16
N LEU A 134 1.93 -17.35 -10.42
CA LEU A 134 2.51 -16.03 -10.15
C LEU A 134 3.54 -16.08 -9.03
N GLN A 135 3.38 -16.96 -8.06
CA GLN A 135 4.31 -17.09 -6.94
C GLN A 135 5.73 -17.41 -7.41
N HIS A 136 5.88 -18.22 -8.45
CA HIS A 136 7.19 -18.53 -9.03
C HIS A 136 7.88 -17.34 -9.73
N ARG A 137 7.15 -16.26 -9.95
CA ARG A 137 7.66 -15.04 -10.59
C ARG A 137 8.10 -13.98 -9.59
N PHE A 138 7.89 -14.24 -8.27
CA PHE A 138 8.39 -13.40 -7.19
C PHE A 138 9.46 -14.14 -6.40
N THR A 139 10.53 -13.47 -6.15
CA THR A 139 11.53 -13.93 -5.21
C THR A 139 11.36 -13.17 -3.90
N VAL A 140 11.31 -13.87 -2.79
CA VAL A 140 11.37 -13.22 -1.47
C VAL A 140 12.67 -12.44 -1.40
N PRO A 141 12.62 -11.13 -1.10
CA PRO A 141 13.83 -10.33 -1.02
C PRO A 141 14.80 -10.87 0.04
N GLN A 142 16.10 -10.89 -0.27
CA GLN A 142 17.15 -11.33 0.68
C GLN A 142 17.19 -10.52 1.97
N PHE A 143 16.51 -9.39 2.02
CA PHE A 143 16.42 -8.50 3.17
C PHE A 143 15.23 -8.80 4.11
N CYS A 144 14.45 -9.83 3.82
CA CYS A 144 13.49 -10.40 4.76
C CYS A 144 14.24 -11.33 5.72
N PHE A 145 14.57 -10.81 6.90
CA PHE A 145 15.30 -11.59 7.90
C PHE A 145 14.37 -12.47 8.72
N GLY A 146 14.69 -13.74 8.81
CA GLY A 146 13.87 -14.72 9.51
C GLY A 146 12.72 -15.27 8.64
N ARG A 147 11.57 -15.50 9.27
CA ARG A 147 10.41 -16.09 8.61
C ARG A 147 9.52 -15.00 8.02
N VAL A 148 9.24 -15.07 6.73
CA VAL A 148 8.17 -14.28 6.11
C VAL A 148 6.83 -14.79 6.66
N SER A 149 6.10 -13.91 7.33
CA SER A 149 4.82 -14.20 7.97
C SER A 149 3.65 -14.04 7.01
N ALA A 150 3.75 -13.09 6.07
CA ALA A 150 2.75 -12.87 5.03
C ALA A 150 3.35 -12.24 3.78
N VAL A 151 2.75 -12.58 2.62
CA VAL A 151 2.98 -11.92 1.33
C VAL A 151 1.63 -11.48 0.80
N ASN A 152 1.40 -10.15 0.76
CA ASN A 152 0.11 -9.60 0.37
C ASN A 152 0.23 -8.78 -0.92
N ALA A 153 -0.81 -8.87 -1.73
CA ALA A 153 -1.03 -8.04 -2.90
C ALA A 153 -1.97 -6.88 -2.58
N TRP A 154 -1.72 -5.75 -3.23
CA TRP A 154 -2.47 -4.50 -3.11
C TRP A 154 -2.70 -3.95 -4.51
N LEU A 155 -3.84 -4.29 -5.12
CA LEU A 155 -4.20 -3.90 -6.47
C LEU A 155 -5.42 -3.00 -6.44
N GLY A 156 -5.32 -1.78 -6.95
CA GLY A 156 -6.44 -0.85 -6.91
C GLY A 156 -6.33 0.31 -7.89
N THR A 157 -7.46 0.98 -8.03
CA THR A 157 -7.57 2.20 -8.83
C THR A 157 -6.83 3.37 -8.20
N GLN A 158 -6.68 4.46 -8.94
CA GLN A 158 -6.27 5.75 -8.39
C GLN A 158 -7.22 6.16 -7.25
N GLY A 159 -6.67 6.76 -6.20
CA GLY A 159 -7.43 7.29 -5.07
C GLY A 159 -7.72 6.29 -3.95
N THR A 160 -7.27 5.02 -4.07
CA THR A 160 -7.33 4.08 -2.94
C THR A 160 -6.41 4.54 -1.81
N ILE A 161 -6.91 4.42 -0.58
CA ILE A 161 -6.21 4.90 0.63
C ILE A 161 -6.14 3.79 1.66
N THR A 162 -4.95 3.56 2.21
CA THR A 162 -4.74 2.82 3.46
C THR A 162 -4.43 3.85 4.55
N HIS A 163 -5.27 3.87 5.59
CA HIS A 163 -5.20 4.83 6.69
C HIS A 163 -3.89 4.78 7.45
N LEU A 164 -3.62 5.85 8.20
CA LEU A 164 -2.49 5.93 9.09
C LEU A 164 -2.59 4.86 10.19
N HIS A 165 -1.68 3.91 10.18
CA HIS A 165 -1.63 2.77 11.08
C HIS A 165 -0.20 2.30 11.32
N THR A 166 -0.03 1.36 12.25
CA THR A 166 1.23 0.64 12.47
C THR A 166 1.04 -0.86 12.24
N ASP A 167 2.09 -1.53 11.80
CA ASP A 167 2.16 -2.99 11.71
C ASP A 167 3.07 -3.57 12.80
N ASP A 168 2.76 -4.79 13.24
CA ASP A 168 3.57 -5.55 14.19
C ASP A 168 4.61 -6.47 13.50
N ALA A 169 5.09 -6.05 12.34
CA ALA A 169 6.08 -6.74 11.54
C ALA A 169 6.99 -5.74 10.84
N GLU A 170 8.19 -6.16 10.52
CA GLU A 170 9.03 -5.49 9.51
C GLU A 170 8.35 -5.65 8.14
N ASN A 171 8.39 -4.60 7.31
CA ASN A 171 7.66 -4.58 6.05
C ASN A 171 8.54 -4.12 4.89
N LEU A 172 8.63 -4.91 3.83
CA LEU A 172 9.15 -4.50 2.53
C LEU A 172 7.99 -4.32 1.57
N LEU A 173 7.62 -3.08 1.28
CA LEU A 173 6.58 -2.71 0.32
C LEU A 173 7.20 -2.48 -1.06
N CYS A 174 7.02 -3.43 -1.94
CA CYS A 174 7.51 -3.42 -3.32
C CYS A 174 6.48 -2.82 -4.26
N GLN A 175 6.80 -1.70 -4.90
CA GLN A 175 5.92 -1.08 -5.89
C GLN A 175 6.17 -1.70 -7.26
N VAL A 176 5.17 -2.39 -7.80
CA VAL A 176 5.26 -3.09 -9.08
C VAL A 176 4.82 -2.21 -10.23
N ALA A 177 3.65 -1.56 -10.09
CA ALA A 177 3.10 -0.68 -11.11
C ALA A 177 2.39 0.51 -10.46
N GLY A 178 2.36 1.65 -11.17
CA GLY A 178 1.77 2.89 -10.68
C GLY A 178 2.59 3.56 -9.57
N TYR A 179 2.05 4.66 -9.05
CA TYR A 179 2.71 5.50 -8.05
C TYR A 179 1.87 5.58 -6.78
N LYS A 180 2.53 5.52 -5.61
CA LYS A 180 1.88 5.70 -4.31
C LYS A 180 2.51 6.84 -3.52
N LEU A 181 1.69 7.72 -2.97
CA LEU A 181 2.08 8.67 -1.94
C LEU A 181 2.13 7.93 -0.61
N VAL A 182 3.25 8.09 0.10
CA VAL A 182 3.44 7.48 1.42
C VAL A 182 3.83 8.55 2.42
N HIS A 183 3.16 8.58 3.58
CA HIS A 183 3.59 9.32 4.76
C HIS A 183 4.07 8.33 5.81
N LEU A 184 5.21 8.63 6.42
CA LEU A 184 5.80 7.84 7.50
C LEU A 184 6.02 8.73 8.72
N TYR A 185 5.71 8.18 9.92
CA TYR A 185 6.01 8.87 11.17
C TYR A 185 6.64 7.90 12.16
N PRO A 186 7.66 8.34 12.92
CA PRO A 186 8.34 7.47 13.86
C PRO A 186 7.43 7.10 15.05
N PRO A 187 7.67 5.96 15.72
CA PRO A 187 6.92 5.55 16.91
C PRO A 187 6.91 6.60 18.02
N SER A 188 7.93 7.45 18.10
CA SER A 188 8.06 8.52 19.10
C SER A 188 6.93 9.56 19.07
N VAL A 189 6.21 9.67 17.94
CA VAL A 189 5.09 10.63 17.81
C VAL A 189 3.72 10.01 18.04
N SER A 190 3.64 8.78 18.52
CA SER A 190 2.37 8.04 18.71
C SER A 190 1.34 8.83 19.54
N ASN A 191 1.78 9.64 20.50
CA ASN A 191 0.90 10.50 21.31
C ASN A 191 0.30 11.67 20.51
N PHE A 192 0.86 12.00 19.34
CA PHE A 192 0.43 13.14 18.52
C PHE A 192 -0.38 12.71 17.29
N VAL A 193 -0.46 11.42 17.00
CA VAL A 193 -1.27 10.89 15.90
C VAL A 193 -2.65 10.42 16.36
N TYR A 194 -3.03 10.69 17.61
CA TYR A 194 -4.34 10.33 18.18
C TYR A 194 -4.62 8.83 18.03
N SER A 195 -3.64 8.04 18.45
CA SER A 195 -3.64 6.59 18.32
C SER A 195 -4.81 5.92 19.03
N GLU A 196 -5.53 5.10 18.29
CA GLU A 196 -6.55 4.18 18.82
C GLU A 196 -6.03 2.75 18.70
N THR A 197 -5.98 2.02 19.83
CA THR A 197 -5.60 0.62 19.82
C THR A 197 -6.83 -0.22 19.49
N ARG A 198 -6.82 -0.94 18.39
CA ARG A 198 -7.86 -1.92 18.05
C ARG A 198 -7.30 -3.32 18.21
N GLY A 199 -7.95 -4.15 18.98
CA GLY A 199 -7.68 -5.57 19.10
C GLY A 199 -7.62 -6.04 20.54
N GLY A 200 -8.51 -6.98 20.90
CA GLY A 200 -8.32 -7.87 22.04
C GLY A 200 -7.21 -8.86 21.71
N ASN A 201 -6.48 -9.32 22.73
CA ASN A 201 -5.43 -10.36 22.64
C ASN A 201 -4.02 -9.92 22.18
N GLY A 202 -3.56 -8.72 22.55
CA GLY A 202 -2.14 -8.37 22.41
C GLY A 202 -1.68 -7.99 21.00
N SER A 203 -2.59 -7.74 20.07
CA SER A 203 -2.25 -7.15 18.78
C SER A 203 -1.82 -5.70 18.96
N VAL A 204 -0.65 -5.35 18.44
CA VAL A 204 -0.02 -4.02 18.56
C VAL A 204 -0.41 -3.11 17.40
N ASN A 205 -1.35 -3.52 16.55
CA ASN A 205 -1.81 -2.69 15.44
C ASN A 205 -2.61 -1.51 16.00
N ALA A 206 -2.05 -0.33 15.83
CA ALA A 206 -2.68 0.91 16.21
C ALA A 206 -3.12 1.68 14.96
N PHE A 207 -4.24 2.39 15.06
CA PHE A 207 -4.79 3.20 13.99
C PHE A 207 -4.90 4.65 14.44
N SER A 208 -4.86 5.57 13.48
CA SER A 208 -5.09 6.98 13.69
C SER A 208 -6.33 7.42 12.92
N PRO A 209 -7.24 8.20 13.53
CA PRO A 209 -8.39 8.78 12.84
C PRO A 209 -8.02 9.99 11.98
N VAL A 210 -6.76 10.42 11.97
CA VAL A 210 -6.32 11.63 11.27
C VAL A 210 -6.19 11.39 9.78
N LEU A 211 -6.84 12.22 8.97
CA LEU A 211 -6.66 12.28 7.53
C LEU A 211 -5.40 13.07 7.20
N CYS A 212 -4.28 12.38 6.94
CA CYS A 212 -2.95 13.00 6.81
C CYS A 212 -2.85 14.10 5.74
N GLU A 213 -3.68 14.06 4.70
CA GLU A 213 -3.67 15.02 3.61
C GLU A 213 -4.67 16.17 3.79
N ASN A 214 -5.60 16.03 4.75
CA ASN A 214 -6.58 17.05 5.08
C ASN A 214 -6.87 17.04 6.57
N VAL A 215 -5.90 17.50 7.35
CA VAL A 215 -5.95 17.47 8.81
C VAL A 215 -6.94 18.50 9.33
N ASP A 216 -7.94 18.05 10.09
CA ASP A 216 -8.79 18.94 10.88
C ASP A 216 -7.99 19.42 12.10
N ALA A 217 -7.39 20.60 11.98
CA ALA A 217 -6.57 21.19 13.04
C ALA A 217 -7.37 21.57 14.29
N ALA A 218 -8.69 21.75 14.18
CA ALA A 218 -9.54 22.01 15.34
C ALA A 218 -9.75 20.73 16.16
N LYS A 219 -9.92 19.59 15.47
CA LYS A 219 -10.09 18.28 16.08
C LYS A 219 -8.76 17.65 16.51
N TYR A 220 -7.69 17.87 15.74
CA TYR A 220 -6.37 17.26 15.94
C TYR A 220 -5.23 18.29 16.04
N PRO A 221 -5.27 19.22 17.01
CA PRO A 221 -4.33 20.35 17.09
C PRO A 221 -2.86 19.92 17.26
N ASP A 222 -2.61 18.78 17.89
CA ASP A 222 -1.24 18.30 18.14
C ASP A 222 -0.63 17.52 16.97
N PHE A 223 -1.40 17.20 15.94
CA PHE A 223 -0.90 16.42 14.79
C PHE A 223 0.24 17.17 14.04
N GLU A 224 0.27 18.50 14.11
CA GLU A 224 1.38 19.30 13.59
C GLU A 224 2.73 18.87 14.16
N LYS A 225 2.78 18.45 15.43
CA LYS A 225 4.01 17.94 16.08
C LYS A 225 4.48 16.63 15.40
N ALA A 226 3.54 15.74 15.05
CA ALA A 226 3.86 14.55 14.28
C ALA A 226 4.34 14.90 12.87
N MET A 227 3.71 15.85 12.19
CA MET A 227 4.10 16.29 10.84
C MET A 227 5.54 16.81 10.76
N ARG A 228 6.04 17.45 11.81
CA ARG A 228 7.44 17.95 11.86
C ARG A 228 8.47 16.82 11.84
N GLU A 229 8.13 15.66 12.40
CA GLU A 229 8.97 14.47 12.40
C GLU A 229 8.69 13.54 11.22
N GLY A 230 7.64 13.83 10.45
CA GLY A 230 7.15 13.02 9.35
C GLY A 230 8.05 13.04 8.12
N ILE A 231 7.95 11.97 7.36
CA ILE A 231 8.56 11.78 6.04
C ILE A 231 7.44 11.62 5.03
N GLN A 232 7.55 12.28 3.89
CA GLN A 232 6.65 12.11 2.76
C GLN A 232 7.45 11.73 1.52
N LEU A 233 6.98 10.73 0.79
CA LEU A 233 7.61 10.29 -0.45
C LEU A 233 6.58 9.79 -1.46
N ILE A 234 6.98 9.81 -2.72
CA ILE A 234 6.29 9.08 -3.79
C ILE A 234 7.11 7.82 -4.05
N LEU A 235 6.46 6.66 -3.91
CA LEU A 235 7.03 5.36 -4.23
C LEU A 235 6.70 5.04 -5.69
N ALA A 236 7.75 4.85 -6.50
CA ALA A 236 7.67 4.62 -7.94
C ALA A 236 7.79 3.13 -8.28
N PRO A 237 7.34 2.71 -9.48
CA PRO A 237 7.54 1.34 -9.96
C PRO A 237 9.01 0.91 -9.90
N GLY A 238 9.27 -0.31 -9.37
CA GLY A 238 10.61 -0.86 -9.18
C GLY A 238 11.30 -0.42 -7.88
N GLU A 239 10.73 0.51 -7.13
CA GLU A 239 11.21 0.86 -5.79
C GLU A 239 10.58 -0.06 -4.73
N THR A 240 11.34 -0.30 -3.67
CA THR A 240 10.88 -1.05 -2.49
C THR A 240 11.12 -0.20 -1.25
N LEU A 241 10.07 0.06 -0.50
CA LEU A 241 10.14 0.80 0.75
C LEU A 241 10.25 -0.17 1.92
N PHE A 242 11.31 -0.02 2.72
CA PHE A 242 11.39 -0.65 4.03
C PHE A 242 10.66 0.21 5.05
N ILE A 243 9.65 -0.35 5.68
CA ILE A 243 8.88 0.25 6.78
C ILE A 243 9.19 -0.57 8.03
N PRO A 244 9.94 -0.02 9.00
CA PRO A 244 10.23 -0.74 10.23
C PRO A 244 8.98 -0.99 11.06
N ARG A 245 8.96 -2.08 11.80
CA ARG A 245 7.91 -2.43 12.76
C ARG A 245 7.56 -1.24 13.66
N GLY A 246 6.27 -0.97 13.82
CA GLY A 246 5.76 0.09 14.68
C GLY A 246 5.84 1.50 14.09
N TRP A 247 6.38 1.67 12.90
CA TRP A 247 6.30 2.95 12.20
C TRP A 247 4.90 3.20 11.70
N TRP A 248 4.39 4.40 11.96
CA TRP A 248 3.14 4.88 11.41
C TRP A 248 3.27 5.11 9.92
N HIS A 249 2.34 4.58 9.15
CA HIS A 249 2.33 4.79 7.71
C HIS A 249 0.93 4.95 7.14
N TYR A 250 0.83 5.88 6.21
CA TYR A 250 -0.34 6.19 5.40
C TYR A 250 0.05 6.02 3.94
N VAL A 251 -0.81 5.41 3.14
CA VAL A 251 -0.52 5.14 1.73
C VAL A 251 -1.73 5.50 0.87
N ARG A 252 -1.52 6.31 -0.17
CA ARG A 252 -2.52 6.61 -1.18
C ARG A 252 -2.01 6.33 -2.59
N ALA A 253 -2.82 5.67 -3.42
CA ALA A 253 -2.53 5.46 -4.82
C ALA A 253 -2.73 6.76 -5.63
N LEU A 254 -1.67 7.22 -6.30
CA LEU A 254 -1.69 8.40 -7.16
C LEU A 254 -2.14 8.07 -8.58
N THR A 255 -1.99 6.82 -8.98
CA THR A 255 -2.43 6.24 -10.25
C THR A 255 -2.99 4.85 -9.97
N PRO A 256 -3.67 4.19 -10.91
CA PRO A 256 -3.91 2.76 -10.80
C PRO A 256 -2.60 2.06 -10.45
N SER A 257 -2.61 1.19 -9.45
CA SER A 257 -1.36 0.69 -8.87
C SER A 257 -1.44 -0.74 -8.38
N PHE A 258 -0.29 -1.40 -8.44
CA PHE A 258 -0.06 -2.71 -7.87
C PHE A 258 1.19 -2.71 -7.01
N SER A 259 1.06 -3.21 -5.80
CA SER A 259 2.16 -3.42 -4.87
C SER A 259 2.10 -4.81 -4.27
N VAL A 260 3.26 -5.32 -3.86
CA VAL A 260 3.38 -6.54 -3.05
C VAL A 260 4.17 -6.21 -1.81
N ASN A 261 3.71 -6.65 -0.66
CA ASN A 261 4.49 -6.49 0.55
C ASN A 261 4.88 -7.83 1.16
N PHE A 262 6.01 -7.83 1.85
CA PHE A 262 6.53 -8.96 2.61
C PHE A 262 6.63 -8.54 4.07
N TRP A 263 5.86 -9.20 4.93
CA TRP A 263 5.97 -9.08 6.38
C TRP A 263 6.88 -10.17 6.96
N PHE A 264 7.85 -9.78 7.78
CA PHE A 264 8.85 -10.70 8.33
C PHE A 264 9.30 -10.32 9.75
#